data_76159454819110c2f8f1f45ef713af37
#
_entry.id   76159454819110c2f8f1f45ef713af37
#
_cell.length_a   1.000
_cell.length_b   1.000
_cell.length_c   1.000
_cell.angle_alpha   90.00
_cell.angle_beta   90.00
_cell.angle_gamma   90.00
#
_symmetry.space_group_name_H-M   'P 1'
#
loop_
_entity.id
_entity.type
_entity.pdbx_description
1 polymer ?
#
loop_
_entity_poly.entity_id
_entity_poly.type
_entity_poly.pdbx_seq_one_letter_code
_entity_poly.pdbx_strand_id
1 'polypeptide(L)'
;MEIHMKMRNTLIAAALLFISSAVAFAQEKINDDLQIDKFVHNFGDILLDSGPVSCTFTLKNTGSKPVVIYNVTTTCGCTDVDWTKESIRPGKTGTVSVTYSNDEGPYPFDKSLTMYLSELKKPVILRLRGVSLDRIKPLEELYPVSYGSLGLKENV
;
A
#
# COMPACT_ATOMS: atom_id res chain seq x y z
N MET A 1 -19.66 48.35 19.86
CA MET A 1 -19.83 47.59 18.57
C MET A 1 -18.58 46.87 18.14
N GLU A 2 -17.38 47.30 18.53
CA GLU A 2 -16.09 46.66 18.16
C GLU A 2 -15.76 45.35 18.92
N ILE A 3 -16.23 45.21 20.16
CA ILE A 3 -15.89 44.02 20.98
C ILE A 3 -16.53 42.73 20.44
N HIS A 4 -17.78 42.83 19.93
CA HIS A 4 -18.48 41.69 19.34
C HIS A 4 -17.89 41.23 17.98
N MET A 5 -17.25 42.13 17.26
CA MET A 5 -16.63 41.81 15.98
C MET A 5 -15.29 41.11 16.16
N LYS A 6 -14.51 41.49 17.20
CA LYS A 6 -13.25 40.81 17.55
C LYS A 6 -13.47 39.42 18.11
N MET A 7 -14.49 39.18 18.91
CA MET A 7 -14.83 37.86 19.43
C MET A 7 -15.30 36.87 18.35
N ARG A 8 -16.07 37.35 17.37
CA ARG A 8 -16.50 36.53 16.22
C ARG A 8 -15.32 36.10 15.35
N ASN A 9 -14.36 36.96 15.10
CA ASN A 9 -13.19 36.63 14.29
C ASN A 9 -12.21 35.67 15.00
N THR A 10 -12.09 35.75 16.34
CA THR A 10 -11.29 34.81 17.13
C THR A 10 -11.92 33.44 17.19
N LEU A 11 -13.25 33.32 17.25
CA LEU A 11 -13.94 32.04 17.23
C LEU A 11 -13.89 31.35 15.85
N ILE A 12 -13.92 32.11 14.76
CA ILE A 12 -13.76 31.58 13.39
C ILE A 12 -12.32 31.13 13.15
N ALA A 13 -11.30 31.84 13.66
CA ALA A 13 -9.91 31.44 13.55
C ALA A 13 -9.60 30.18 14.35
N ALA A 14 -10.22 29.98 15.53
CA ALA A 14 -10.07 28.78 16.35
C ALA A 14 -10.76 27.57 15.71
N ALA A 15 -11.89 27.75 14.99
CA ALA A 15 -12.57 26.66 14.31
C ALA A 15 -11.81 26.16 13.05
N LEU A 16 -11.02 27.02 12.41
CA LEU A 16 -10.21 26.64 11.24
C LEU A 16 -8.92 25.87 11.59
N LEU A 17 -8.46 25.94 12.84
CA LEU A 17 -7.27 25.19 13.31
C LEU A 17 -7.57 23.74 13.69
N PHE A 18 -8.83 23.33 13.79
CA PHE A 18 -9.23 21.95 14.09
C PHE A 18 -9.53 21.07 12.88
N ILE A 19 -9.36 21.58 11.66
CA ILE A 19 -9.32 20.73 10.46
C ILE A 19 -7.89 20.19 10.30
N SER A 20 -7.37 19.57 11.37
CA SER A 20 -6.23 18.70 11.29
C SER A 20 -6.65 17.50 10.47
N SER A 21 -6.09 17.39 9.29
CA SER A 21 -6.20 16.33 8.31
C SER A 21 -6.13 14.95 8.96
N ALA A 22 -7.25 14.41 9.37
CA ALA A 22 -7.40 12.97 9.49
C ALA A 22 -7.32 12.41 8.07
N VAL A 23 -6.11 12.09 7.61
CA VAL A 23 -5.93 11.22 6.46
C VAL A 23 -6.54 9.89 6.89
N ALA A 24 -7.80 9.70 6.55
CA ALA A 24 -8.48 8.43 6.72
C ALA A 24 -7.83 7.45 5.74
N PHE A 25 -6.82 6.74 6.20
CA PHE A 25 -6.38 5.54 5.49
C PHE A 25 -7.58 4.61 5.45
N ALA A 26 -8.02 4.27 4.25
CA ALA A 26 -9.02 3.25 4.06
C ALA A 26 -8.45 1.96 4.63
N GLN A 27 -8.95 1.54 5.80
CA GLN A 27 -8.54 0.30 6.45
C GLN A 27 -9.54 -0.77 6.05
N GLU A 28 -9.02 -1.85 5.47
CA GLU A 28 -9.82 -3.01 5.15
C GLU A 28 -10.03 -3.87 6.41
N LYS A 29 -11.20 -4.52 6.50
CA LYS A 29 -11.59 -5.30 7.67
C LYS A 29 -11.24 -6.77 7.47
N ILE A 30 -10.44 -7.35 8.37
CA ILE A 30 -10.20 -8.79 8.42
C ILE A 30 -11.38 -9.47 9.14
N ASN A 31 -11.75 -8.93 10.31
CA ASN A 31 -12.92 -9.28 11.11
C ASN A 31 -13.31 -8.09 11.98
N ASP A 32 -14.19 -8.28 12.96
CA ASP A 32 -14.64 -7.19 13.84
C ASP A 32 -13.53 -6.64 14.74
N ASP A 33 -12.52 -7.45 15.06
CA ASP A 33 -11.43 -7.13 15.98
C ASP A 33 -10.10 -6.80 15.28
N LEU A 34 -10.01 -6.98 13.93
CA LEU A 34 -8.77 -6.82 13.20
C LEU A 34 -8.98 -6.05 11.89
N GLN A 35 -8.16 -5.03 11.69
CA GLN A 35 -8.12 -4.23 10.47
C GLN A 35 -6.72 -4.30 9.85
N ILE A 36 -6.65 -4.18 8.55
CA ILE A 36 -5.40 -4.08 7.79
C ILE A 36 -5.47 -2.88 6.85
N ASP A 37 -4.34 -2.28 6.56
CA ASP A 37 -4.27 -1.14 5.65
C ASP A 37 -4.63 -1.53 4.21
N LYS A 38 -4.24 -2.74 3.79
CA LYS A 38 -4.50 -3.30 2.45
C LYS A 38 -4.29 -4.82 2.45
N PHE A 39 -4.98 -5.54 1.59
CA PHE A 39 -4.72 -6.96 1.31
C PHE A 39 -3.81 -7.15 0.10
N VAL A 40 -3.76 -6.18 -0.79
CA VAL A 40 -2.97 -6.22 -2.01
C VAL A 40 -2.07 -5.01 -2.07
N HIS A 41 -0.78 -5.23 -2.30
CA HIS A 41 0.15 -4.17 -2.66
C HIS A 41 0.50 -4.31 -4.14
N ASN A 42 0.28 -3.25 -4.90
CA ASN A 42 0.64 -3.18 -6.31
C ASN A 42 1.84 -2.25 -6.48
N PHE A 43 2.97 -2.80 -6.91
CA PHE A 43 4.19 -2.05 -7.21
C PHE A 43 4.10 -1.27 -8.52
N GLY A 44 3.07 -1.56 -9.37
CA GLY A 44 3.02 -1.02 -10.72
C GLY A 44 4.11 -1.63 -11.60
N ASP A 45 4.64 -0.81 -12.50
CA ASP A 45 5.74 -1.17 -13.38
C ASP A 45 7.08 -0.91 -12.68
N ILE A 46 7.91 -1.95 -12.57
CA ILE A 46 9.24 -1.89 -11.96
C ILE A 46 10.29 -2.42 -12.93
N LEU A 47 11.47 -1.82 -12.93
CA LEU A 47 12.58 -2.30 -13.75
C LEU A 47 13.29 -3.46 -13.08
N LEU A 48 13.69 -4.48 -13.85
CA LEU A 48 14.48 -5.62 -13.34
C LEU A 48 15.80 -5.16 -12.73
N ASP A 49 16.46 -4.18 -13.33
CA ASP A 49 17.73 -3.64 -12.87
C ASP A 49 17.60 -2.72 -11.65
N SER A 50 16.39 -2.37 -11.24
CA SER A 50 16.16 -1.63 -9.98
C SER A 50 16.44 -2.48 -8.74
N GLY A 51 16.56 -3.79 -8.90
CA GLY A 51 16.77 -4.74 -7.82
C GLY A 51 15.50 -4.99 -6.98
N PRO A 52 15.67 -5.52 -5.76
CA PRO A 52 14.56 -5.88 -4.89
C PRO A 52 13.67 -4.69 -4.53
N VAL A 53 12.36 -4.93 -4.44
CA VAL A 53 11.36 -3.93 -4.01
C VAL A 53 10.65 -4.40 -2.76
N SER A 54 10.33 -3.45 -1.87
CA SER A 54 9.76 -3.77 -0.57
C SER A 54 8.46 -3.01 -0.30
N CYS A 55 7.58 -3.62 0.47
CA CYS A 55 6.39 -2.97 1.01
C CYS A 55 6.10 -3.45 2.42
N THR A 56 5.20 -2.74 3.10
CA THR A 56 4.73 -3.11 4.43
C THR A 56 3.22 -3.15 4.45
N PHE A 57 2.68 -4.17 5.10
CA PHE A 57 1.28 -4.28 5.49
C PHE A 57 1.17 -3.97 6.97
N THR A 58 0.20 -3.14 7.34
CA THR A 58 -0.02 -2.73 8.74
C THR A 58 -1.31 -3.30 9.27
N LEU A 59 -1.21 -4.17 10.28
CA LEU A 59 -2.33 -4.78 10.98
C LEU A 59 -2.63 -3.97 12.25
N LYS A 60 -3.90 -3.61 12.47
CA LYS A 60 -4.37 -2.95 13.69
C LYS A 60 -5.29 -3.88 14.47
N ASN A 61 -4.98 -4.08 15.74
CA ASN A 61 -5.85 -4.78 16.67
C ASN A 61 -6.89 -3.79 17.22
N THR A 62 -8.14 -3.94 16.80
CA THR A 62 -9.29 -3.13 17.26
C THR A 62 -10.13 -3.87 18.30
N GLY A 63 -9.78 -5.13 18.60
CA GLY A 63 -10.45 -5.96 19.57
C GLY A 63 -9.97 -5.72 21.01
N SER A 64 -10.46 -6.57 21.92
CA SER A 64 -10.16 -6.50 23.36
C SER A 64 -9.07 -7.47 23.82
N LYS A 65 -8.65 -8.41 22.95
CA LYS A 65 -7.62 -9.41 23.25
C LYS A 65 -6.33 -9.15 22.49
N PRO A 66 -5.17 -9.48 23.04
CA PRO A 66 -3.91 -9.44 22.31
C PRO A 66 -3.91 -10.42 21.13
N VAL A 67 -3.29 -10.03 20.01
CA VAL A 67 -3.15 -10.84 18.79
C VAL A 67 -1.68 -11.08 18.50
N VAL A 68 -1.32 -12.30 18.09
CA VAL A 68 0.03 -12.68 17.68
C VAL A 68 0.02 -13.15 16.23
N ILE A 69 0.98 -12.66 15.44
CA ILE A 69 1.30 -13.21 14.13
C ILE A 69 2.33 -14.32 14.35
N TYR A 70 1.91 -15.59 14.30
CA TYR A 70 2.87 -16.66 14.56
C TYR A 70 3.62 -17.15 13.34
N ASN A 71 3.08 -16.93 12.16
CA ASN A 71 3.76 -17.32 10.94
C ASN A 71 3.28 -16.52 9.74
N VAL A 72 4.19 -16.26 8.81
CA VAL A 72 3.89 -15.75 7.47
C VAL A 72 4.69 -16.61 6.48
N THR A 73 3.98 -17.24 5.55
CA THR A 73 4.61 -18.08 4.51
C THR A 73 4.41 -17.46 3.14
N THR A 74 5.36 -17.67 2.26
CA THR A 74 5.35 -17.19 0.87
C THR A 74 5.15 -18.36 -0.09
N THR A 75 4.68 -18.08 -1.30
CA THR A 75 4.50 -19.10 -2.34
C THR A 75 5.75 -19.36 -3.17
N CYS A 76 6.80 -18.54 -3.04
CA CYS A 76 8.09 -18.70 -3.74
C CYS A 76 9.26 -18.28 -2.86
N GLY A 77 10.46 -18.75 -3.20
CA GLY A 77 11.72 -18.28 -2.60
C GLY A 77 12.16 -16.87 -3.05
N CYS A 78 11.40 -16.25 -3.95
CA CYS A 78 11.63 -14.90 -4.47
C CYS A 78 11.12 -13.78 -3.53
N THR A 79 10.63 -14.14 -2.35
CA THR A 79 10.00 -13.21 -1.43
C THR A 79 10.47 -13.48 -0.01
N ASP A 80 11.16 -12.49 0.58
CA ASP A 80 11.53 -12.48 1.99
C ASP A 80 10.46 -11.76 2.81
N VAL A 81 10.21 -12.26 4.03
CA VAL A 81 9.23 -11.69 4.95
C VAL A 81 9.78 -11.56 6.36
N ASP A 82 9.47 -10.44 6.98
CA ASP A 82 9.61 -10.25 8.42
C ASP A 82 8.33 -9.62 8.99
N TRP A 83 8.05 -9.90 10.25
CA TRP A 83 6.82 -9.42 10.90
C TRP A 83 7.01 -9.18 12.38
N THR A 84 6.09 -8.42 12.96
CA THR A 84 6.02 -8.19 14.41
C THR A 84 5.86 -9.52 15.14
N LYS A 85 6.87 -9.93 15.91
CA LYS A 85 6.89 -11.18 16.70
C LYS A 85 6.18 -11.02 18.03
N GLU A 86 6.11 -9.79 18.54
CA GLU A 86 5.50 -9.46 19.80
C GLU A 86 3.97 -9.49 19.67
N SER A 87 3.33 -9.67 20.84
CA SER A 87 1.88 -9.61 20.94
C SER A 87 1.35 -8.21 20.66
N ILE A 88 0.47 -8.07 19.68
CA ILE A 88 -0.19 -6.83 19.31
C ILE A 88 -1.35 -6.58 20.29
N ARG A 89 -1.15 -5.72 21.26
CA ARG A 89 -2.15 -5.38 22.28
C ARG A 89 -3.35 -4.64 21.65
N PRO A 90 -4.53 -4.63 22.32
CA PRO A 90 -5.67 -3.81 21.93
C PRO A 90 -5.28 -2.36 21.62
N GLY A 91 -5.76 -1.85 20.49
CA GLY A 91 -5.47 -0.51 19.96
C GLY A 91 -4.08 -0.32 19.34
N LYS A 92 -3.21 -1.33 19.36
CA LYS A 92 -1.86 -1.27 18.79
C LYS A 92 -1.81 -1.87 17.39
N THR A 93 -0.70 -1.60 16.70
CA THR A 93 -0.42 -2.08 15.36
C THR A 93 0.75 -3.07 15.36
N GLY A 94 0.71 -4.00 14.41
CA GLY A 94 1.83 -4.84 14.00
C GLY A 94 2.07 -4.69 12.51
N THR A 95 3.21 -5.14 12.02
CA THR A 95 3.60 -5.01 10.62
C THR A 95 4.04 -6.34 10.05
N VAL A 96 3.84 -6.50 8.73
CA VAL A 96 4.45 -7.52 7.89
C VAL A 96 5.22 -6.81 6.80
N SER A 97 6.54 -6.85 6.85
CA SER A 97 7.43 -6.29 5.84
C SER A 97 7.80 -7.36 4.83
N VAL A 98 7.72 -7.04 3.56
CA VAL A 98 7.91 -7.98 2.47
C VAL A 98 8.87 -7.40 1.46
N THR A 99 9.84 -8.20 1.04
CA THR A 99 10.79 -7.85 -0.02
C THR A 99 10.67 -8.87 -1.14
N TYR A 100 10.35 -8.41 -2.35
CA TYR A 100 10.33 -9.21 -3.57
C TYR A 100 11.65 -9.01 -4.32
N SER A 101 12.31 -10.11 -4.72
CA SER A 101 13.66 -10.09 -5.34
C SER A 101 13.68 -9.40 -6.71
N ASN A 102 12.56 -9.41 -7.44
CA ASN A 102 12.42 -8.81 -8.78
C ASN A 102 13.43 -9.37 -9.81
N ASP A 103 13.76 -10.64 -9.72
CA ASP A 103 14.79 -11.31 -10.53
C ASP A 103 14.25 -12.47 -11.42
N GLU A 104 12.93 -12.65 -11.45
CA GLU A 104 12.32 -13.77 -12.19
C GLU A 104 12.14 -13.51 -13.69
N GLY A 105 12.26 -12.27 -14.16
CA GLY A 105 12.17 -11.89 -15.58
C GLY A 105 11.13 -10.80 -15.86
N PRO A 106 11.07 -10.30 -17.13
CA PRO A 106 10.24 -9.16 -17.50
C PRO A 106 8.78 -9.58 -17.79
N TYR A 107 8.01 -9.90 -16.77
CA TYR A 107 6.61 -10.29 -16.89
C TYR A 107 5.79 -9.85 -15.66
N PRO A 108 4.44 -9.86 -15.78
CA PRO A 108 3.56 -9.61 -14.63
C PRO A 108 3.75 -10.66 -13.53
N PHE A 109 3.73 -10.23 -12.29
CA PHE A 109 3.80 -11.12 -11.14
C PHE A 109 2.61 -10.91 -10.19
N ASP A 110 2.23 -12.00 -9.52
CA ASP A 110 1.21 -12.03 -8.48
C ASP A 110 1.61 -13.07 -7.42
N LYS A 111 2.20 -12.60 -6.33
CA LYS A 111 2.73 -13.44 -5.25
C LYS A 111 1.80 -13.41 -4.05
N SER A 112 1.54 -14.56 -3.46
CA SER A 112 0.69 -14.68 -2.28
C SER A 112 1.52 -14.94 -1.04
N LEU A 113 1.13 -14.29 0.07
CA LEU A 113 1.62 -14.55 1.41
C LEU A 113 0.46 -15.04 2.25
N THR A 114 0.72 -16.04 3.07
CA THR A 114 -0.27 -16.61 3.99
C THR A 114 0.13 -16.25 5.41
N MET A 115 -0.66 -15.39 6.05
CA MET A 115 -0.42 -14.92 7.43
C MET A 115 -1.33 -15.65 8.40
N TYR A 116 -0.76 -16.22 9.46
CA TYR A 116 -1.45 -16.95 10.51
C TYR A 116 -1.48 -16.14 11.81
N LEU A 117 -2.67 -15.95 12.36
CA LEU A 117 -2.96 -15.12 13.53
C LEU A 117 -3.64 -15.93 14.65
N SER A 118 -3.37 -15.58 15.92
CA SER A 118 -3.87 -16.29 17.09
C SER A 118 -5.39 -16.34 17.22
N GLU A 119 -6.07 -15.27 16.81
CA GLU A 119 -7.52 -15.12 17.00
C GLU A 119 -8.33 -15.52 15.75
N LEU A 120 -7.67 -16.07 14.73
CA LEU A 120 -8.33 -16.47 13.48
C LEU A 120 -8.18 -17.97 13.21
N LYS A 121 -9.30 -18.62 12.87
CA LYS A 121 -9.31 -20.01 12.42
C LYS A 121 -8.80 -20.21 10.99
N LYS A 122 -8.91 -19.16 10.16
CA LYS A 122 -8.45 -19.17 8.77
C LYS A 122 -7.31 -18.17 8.62
N PRO A 123 -6.29 -18.49 7.82
CA PRO A 123 -5.23 -17.55 7.55
C PRO A 123 -5.72 -16.36 6.72
N VAL A 124 -5.00 -15.27 6.80
CA VAL A 124 -5.18 -14.08 5.97
C VAL A 124 -4.24 -14.17 4.78
N ILE A 125 -4.76 -13.94 3.58
CA ILE A 125 -3.96 -13.93 2.36
C ILE A 125 -3.66 -12.49 1.98
N LEU A 126 -2.36 -12.18 1.87
CA LEU A 126 -1.85 -10.93 1.35
C LEU A 126 -1.26 -11.17 -0.04
N ARG A 127 -1.25 -10.16 -0.90
CA ARG A 127 -0.75 -10.30 -2.28
C ARG A 127 0.15 -9.14 -2.67
N LEU A 128 1.20 -9.49 -3.41
CA LEU A 128 2.08 -8.55 -4.11
C LEU A 128 1.81 -8.67 -5.60
N ARG A 129 1.58 -7.55 -6.25
CA ARG A 129 1.37 -7.50 -7.70
C ARG A 129 2.25 -6.45 -8.34
N GLY A 130 2.53 -6.64 -9.61
CA GLY A 130 3.26 -5.68 -10.41
C GLY A 130 3.63 -6.26 -11.77
N VAL A 131 4.35 -5.48 -12.54
CA VAL A 131 4.95 -5.90 -13.80
C VAL A 131 6.43 -5.59 -13.74
N SER A 132 7.27 -6.62 -13.83
CA SER A 132 8.71 -6.44 -14.04
C SER A 132 8.97 -6.16 -15.51
N LEU A 133 9.79 -5.17 -15.80
CA LEU A 133 10.13 -4.73 -17.17
C LEU A 133 11.65 -4.76 -17.35
N ASP A 134 12.08 -5.19 -18.53
CA ASP A 134 13.48 -5.09 -18.92
C ASP A 134 13.89 -3.63 -19.26
N ARG A 135 12.93 -2.83 -19.73
CA ARG A 135 13.08 -1.40 -19.99
C ARG A 135 11.74 -0.67 -19.94
N ILE A 136 11.77 0.61 -19.67
CA ILE A 136 10.61 1.48 -19.87
C ILE A 136 10.51 1.79 -21.36
N LYS A 137 9.40 1.41 -22.00
CA LYS A 137 9.15 1.77 -23.39
C LYS A 137 8.84 3.26 -23.48
N PRO A 138 9.52 4.01 -24.36
CA PRO A 138 9.16 5.41 -24.62
C PRO A 138 7.70 5.52 -25.10
N LEU A 139 7.07 6.65 -24.82
CA LEU A 139 5.67 6.88 -25.18
C LEU A 139 5.41 6.71 -26.68
N GLU A 140 6.37 7.07 -27.52
CA GLU A 140 6.34 6.94 -28.97
C GLU A 140 6.29 5.47 -29.42
N GLU A 141 6.90 4.56 -28.65
CA GLU A 141 6.84 3.12 -28.93
C GLU A 141 5.50 2.50 -28.50
N LEU A 142 4.94 2.98 -27.38
CA LEU A 142 3.65 2.52 -26.86
C LEU A 142 2.47 3.04 -27.68
N TYR A 143 2.59 4.25 -28.18
CA TYR A 143 1.58 4.95 -28.96
C TYR A 143 2.24 5.54 -30.21
N PRO A 144 2.55 4.73 -31.24
CA PRO A 144 3.04 5.25 -32.50
C PRO A 144 1.95 6.15 -33.09
N VAL A 145 2.19 7.45 -33.01
CA VAL A 145 1.27 8.45 -33.57
C VAL A 145 1.32 8.34 -35.07
N SER A 146 0.49 7.49 -35.62
CA SER A 146 0.20 7.48 -37.03
C SER A 146 -0.73 8.66 -37.30
N TYR A 147 -0.16 9.81 -37.58
CA TYR A 147 -0.91 10.89 -38.23
C TYR A 147 -1.20 10.35 -39.65
N GLY A 148 -2.38 9.77 -39.82
CA GLY A 148 -2.84 9.36 -41.14
C GLY A 148 -2.71 10.49 -42.16
N SER A 149 -3.36 10.43 -43.28
CA SER A 149 -3.28 11.35 -44.44
C SER A 149 -3.48 12.86 -44.16
N LEU A 150 -3.61 13.29 -42.93
CA LEU A 150 -3.52 14.70 -42.52
C LEU A 150 -2.01 15.05 -42.40
N GLY A 151 -1.42 15.37 -43.52
CA GLY A 151 -0.03 15.81 -43.62
C GLY A 151 0.22 17.08 -42.82
N LEU A 152 0.50 16.93 -41.52
CA LEU A 152 1.16 17.98 -40.78
C LEU A 152 2.63 17.95 -41.19
N LYS A 153 2.99 18.87 -42.07
CA LYS A 153 4.40 19.15 -42.38
C LYS A 153 5.07 19.51 -41.06
N GLU A 154 6.12 18.79 -40.75
CA GLU A 154 7.09 19.26 -39.73
C GLU A 154 7.49 20.68 -40.12
N ASN A 155 7.19 21.64 -39.26
CA ASN A 155 7.83 22.95 -39.34
C ASN A 155 9.22 22.79 -38.73
N VAL A 156 10.21 22.74 -39.59
CA VAL A 156 11.63 22.93 -39.26
C VAL A 156 11.84 24.35 -38.76
#